data_e592eb0978d6c34c0907e0d4918c3bf1
#
_entry.id   e592eb0978d6c34c0907e0d4918c3bf1
#
_cell.length_a   1.000
_cell.length_b   1.000
_cell.length_c   1.000
_cell.angle_alpha   90.00
_cell.angle_beta   90.00
_cell.angle_gamma   90.00
#
_symmetry.space_group_name_H-M   'P 1'
#
loop_
_entity.id
_entity.type
_entity.pdbx_description
1 polymer ?
#
loop_
_entity_poly.entity_id
_entity_poly.type
_entity_poly.pdbx_seq_one_letter_code
_entity_poly.pdbx_strand_id
1 'polypeptide(L)'
;VCLHHHEKLDGSGYPKGLCGEEISLYARMGAICDVYDAITSNRPYKQGWCPADSLRRMASWRGAHLDAQLFAAFVKCLGIYPLGTLVRLQSERLAVVVGQAAGKTLTSPTVRVFFSIRAGTCIAPCVIDLAAPGCQERVVSTESAERWGLLDVDRYWAGEPAVA
;
A
#
# COMPACT_ATOMS: atom_id res chain seq x y z
N VAL A 1 5.14 17.60 15.71
CA VAL A 1 5.38 16.58 14.68
C VAL A 1 6.76 16.79 14.06
N CYS A 2 7.00 17.93 13.36
CA CYS A 2 8.22 18.15 12.55
C CYS A 2 9.54 17.91 13.30
N LEU A 3 9.62 18.21 14.59
CA LEU A 3 10.89 18.07 15.35
C LEU A 3 11.19 16.62 15.75
N HIS A 4 10.16 15.76 15.96
CA HIS A 4 10.36 14.46 16.60
C HIS A 4 9.82 13.27 15.78
N HIS A 5 9.47 13.43 14.50
CA HIS A 5 8.98 12.31 13.68
C HIS A 5 10.08 11.33 13.25
N HIS A 6 11.35 11.69 13.46
CA HIS A 6 12.48 10.79 13.29
C HIS A 6 12.93 10.10 14.58
N GLU A 7 12.27 10.38 15.72
CA GLU A 7 12.48 9.62 16.94
C GLU A 7 11.91 8.21 16.79
N LYS A 8 12.52 7.23 17.47
CA LYS A 8 12.06 5.84 17.47
C LYS A 8 11.75 5.41 18.90
N LEU A 9 10.78 4.50 19.05
CA LEU A 9 10.33 4.07 20.38
C LEU A 9 11.44 3.51 21.28
N ASP A 10 12.47 2.90 20.67
CA ASP A 10 13.63 2.34 21.36
C ASP A 10 14.73 3.37 21.72
N GLY A 11 14.51 4.66 21.41
CA GLY A 11 15.46 5.73 21.67
C GLY A 11 16.63 5.81 20.67
N SER A 12 16.65 4.98 19.63
CA SER A 12 17.70 5.02 18.60
C SER A 12 17.46 6.09 17.52
N GLY A 13 16.39 6.91 17.68
CA GLY A 13 16.06 8.00 16.80
C GLY A 13 16.82 9.30 17.08
N TYR A 14 16.42 10.37 16.40
CA TYR A 14 16.99 11.71 16.58
C TYR A 14 15.90 12.78 16.50
N PRO A 15 16.10 14.02 16.97
CA PRO A 15 17.36 14.62 17.40
C PRO A 15 17.67 14.45 18.88
N LYS A 16 16.77 13.94 19.72
CA LYS A 16 16.92 13.90 21.17
C LYS A 16 17.09 12.50 21.75
N GLY A 17 16.85 11.44 20.96
CA GLY A 17 16.85 10.07 21.45
C GLY A 17 15.72 9.77 22.43
N LEU A 18 14.54 10.36 22.22
CA LEU A 18 13.37 10.15 23.06
C LEU A 18 12.88 8.71 22.96
N CYS A 19 12.40 8.16 24.08
CA CYS A 19 11.91 6.79 24.16
C CYS A 19 10.40 6.74 24.45
N GLY A 20 9.71 5.79 23.82
CA GLY A 20 8.34 5.43 24.17
C GLY A 20 7.37 6.62 24.27
N GLU A 21 6.82 6.85 25.47
CA GLU A 21 5.81 7.90 25.70
C GLU A 21 6.40 9.32 25.75
N GLU A 22 7.72 9.49 25.85
CA GLU A 22 8.36 10.80 25.71
C GLU A 22 8.14 11.38 24.31
N ILE A 23 7.91 10.51 23.31
CA ILE A 23 7.55 10.90 21.95
C ILE A 23 6.06 11.15 21.91
N SER A 24 5.67 12.39 21.61
CA SER A 24 4.24 12.75 21.54
C SER A 24 3.48 11.86 20.55
N LEU A 25 2.18 11.62 20.83
CA LEU A 25 1.29 10.84 19.95
C LEU A 25 1.39 11.29 18.49
N TYR A 26 1.34 12.60 18.25
CA TYR A 26 1.40 13.15 16.88
C TYR A 26 2.74 12.93 16.20
N ALA A 27 3.85 12.89 16.94
CA ALA A 27 5.16 12.57 16.38
C ALA A 27 5.27 11.10 16.02
N ARG A 28 4.73 10.20 16.86
CA ARG A 28 4.65 8.75 16.55
C ARG A 28 3.77 8.47 15.33
N MET A 29 2.64 9.17 15.19
CA MET A 29 1.82 9.09 13.97
C MET A 29 2.57 9.60 12.74
N GLY A 30 3.25 10.76 12.87
CA GLY A 30 4.06 11.34 11.80
C GLY A 30 5.19 10.42 11.35
N ALA A 31 5.85 9.72 12.29
CA ALA A 31 6.90 8.75 11.98
C ALA A 31 6.40 7.61 11.07
N ILE A 32 5.19 7.09 11.33
CA ILE A 32 4.60 6.01 10.51
C ILE A 32 4.30 6.52 9.10
N CYS A 33 3.70 7.71 8.99
CA CYS A 33 3.37 8.30 7.68
C CYS A 33 4.61 8.62 6.87
N ASP A 34 5.63 9.23 7.51
CA ASP A 34 6.89 9.61 6.87
C ASP A 34 7.65 8.39 6.34
N VAL A 35 7.77 7.35 7.16
CA VAL A 35 8.40 6.09 6.73
C VAL A 35 7.66 5.47 5.56
N TYR A 36 6.33 5.42 5.61
CA TYR A 36 5.52 4.86 4.53
C TYR A 36 5.71 5.65 3.24
N ASP A 37 5.61 6.97 3.28
CA ASP A 37 5.85 7.84 2.13
C ASP A 37 7.26 7.64 1.56
N ALA A 38 8.28 7.66 2.43
CA ALA A 38 9.67 7.52 2.03
C ALA A 38 9.99 6.22 1.29
N ILE A 39 9.29 5.12 1.61
CA ILE A 39 9.55 3.82 0.97
C ILE A 39 8.63 3.54 -0.22
N THR A 40 7.44 4.17 -0.30
CA THR A 40 6.48 3.97 -1.41
C THR A 40 6.62 4.99 -2.53
N SER A 41 7.13 6.19 -2.24
CA SER A 41 7.27 7.25 -3.23
C SER A 41 8.41 7.00 -4.21
N ASN A 42 8.15 7.23 -5.50
CA ASN A 42 9.18 7.26 -6.52
C ASN A 42 10.06 8.50 -6.34
N ARG A 43 11.36 8.31 -6.31
CA ARG A 43 12.37 9.38 -6.22
C ARG A 43 13.35 9.29 -7.40
N PRO A 44 14.04 10.38 -7.80
CA PRO A 44 14.91 10.37 -8.98
C PRO A 44 15.95 9.25 -9.04
N TYR A 45 16.33 8.69 -7.89
CA TYR A 45 17.37 7.63 -7.79
C TYR A 45 16.83 6.32 -7.23
N LYS A 46 15.51 6.20 -6.98
CA LYS A 46 14.93 5.02 -6.34
C LYS A 46 13.46 4.88 -6.73
N GLN A 47 13.09 3.74 -7.25
CA GLN A 47 11.68 3.38 -7.38
C GLN A 47 11.09 3.08 -5.99
N GLY A 48 9.85 3.53 -5.77
CA GLY A 48 9.09 3.19 -4.58
C GLY A 48 8.80 1.69 -4.52
N TRP A 49 8.74 1.17 -3.32
CA TRP A 49 8.34 -0.22 -3.13
C TRP A 49 6.83 -0.38 -3.34
N CYS A 50 6.42 -1.61 -3.69
CA CYS A 50 5.01 -1.96 -3.69
C CYS A 50 4.35 -1.60 -2.34
N PRO A 51 3.21 -0.89 -2.33
CA PRO A 51 2.57 -0.46 -1.09
C PRO A 51 2.30 -1.58 -0.07
N ALA A 52 1.86 -2.75 -0.53
CA ALA A 52 1.61 -3.90 0.34
C ALA A 52 2.90 -4.49 0.94
N ASP A 53 3.99 -4.54 0.17
CA ASP A 53 5.29 -5.01 0.67
C ASP A 53 5.91 -4.02 1.65
N SER A 54 5.68 -2.73 1.43
CA SER A 54 6.04 -1.66 2.37
C SER A 54 5.37 -1.87 3.73
N LEU A 55 4.07 -2.13 3.76
CA LEU A 55 3.36 -2.43 5.01
C LEU A 55 3.90 -3.71 5.69
N ARG A 56 4.22 -4.76 4.93
CA ARG A 56 4.82 -5.99 5.49
C ARG A 56 6.17 -5.69 6.11
N ARG A 57 7.00 -4.89 5.46
CA ARG A 57 8.31 -4.49 5.99
C ARG A 57 8.18 -3.65 7.24
N MET A 58 7.31 -2.64 7.23
CA MET A 58 7.03 -1.80 8.40
C MET A 58 6.50 -2.61 9.58
N ALA A 59 5.72 -3.66 9.33
CA ALA A 59 5.23 -4.56 10.38
C ALA A 59 6.37 -5.23 11.16
N SER A 60 7.54 -5.47 10.55
CA SER A 60 8.72 -6.00 11.25
C SER A 60 9.41 -4.99 12.17
N TRP A 61 9.11 -3.69 12.04
CA TRP A 61 9.70 -2.61 12.86
C TRP A 61 8.78 -2.16 13.99
N ARG A 62 7.56 -2.69 14.07
CA ARG A 62 6.62 -2.34 15.14
C ARG A 62 7.13 -2.82 16.49
N GLY A 63 6.88 -2.02 17.51
CA GLY A 63 7.28 -2.31 18.89
C GLY A 63 8.70 -1.86 19.23
N ALA A 64 9.63 -1.84 18.27
CA ALA A 64 10.97 -1.29 18.44
C ALA A 64 11.07 0.15 17.89
N HIS A 65 10.79 0.33 16.61
CA HIS A 65 10.88 1.64 15.98
C HIS A 65 9.52 2.35 15.90
N LEU A 66 8.46 1.62 15.55
CA LEU A 66 7.12 2.16 15.32
C LEU A 66 6.14 1.70 16.41
N ASP A 67 5.24 2.59 16.80
CA ASP A 67 4.15 2.28 17.72
C ASP A 67 3.21 1.22 17.12
N ALA A 68 3.08 0.09 17.82
CA ALA A 68 2.34 -1.08 17.32
C ALA A 68 0.83 -0.80 17.20
N GLN A 69 0.26 -0.01 18.11
CA GLN A 69 -1.18 0.31 18.09
C GLN A 69 -1.49 1.31 16.99
N LEU A 70 -0.67 2.35 16.86
CA LEU A 70 -0.81 3.34 15.80
C LEU A 70 -0.56 2.72 14.41
N PHE A 71 0.41 1.84 14.29
CA PHE A 71 0.64 1.11 13.04
C PHE A 71 -0.56 0.21 12.68
N ALA A 72 -1.16 -0.48 13.67
CA ALA A 72 -2.36 -1.27 13.41
C ALA A 72 -3.55 -0.39 12.96
N ALA A 73 -3.72 0.80 13.53
CA ALA A 73 -4.73 1.77 13.10
C ALA A 73 -4.43 2.28 11.68
N PHE A 74 -3.17 2.57 11.36
CA PHE A 74 -2.72 2.99 10.03
C PHE A 74 -3.04 1.93 8.97
N VAL A 75 -2.74 0.65 9.25
CA VAL A 75 -3.09 -0.47 8.34
C VAL A 75 -4.60 -0.60 8.17
N LYS A 76 -5.40 -0.37 9.22
CA LYS A 76 -6.86 -0.37 9.09
C LYS A 76 -7.38 0.74 8.18
N CYS A 77 -6.73 1.90 8.18
CA CYS A 77 -7.09 3.02 7.29
C CYS A 77 -6.73 2.74 5.83
N LEU A 78 -5.55 2.19 5.58
CA LEU A 78 -5.05 1.94 4.22
C LEU A 78 -5.56 0.64 3.60
N GLY A 79 -5.93 -0.34 4.43
CA GLY A 79 -6.18 -1.72 4.00
C GLY A 79 -4.88 -2.54 3.85
N ILE A 80 -5.04 -3.86 3.70
CA ILE A 80 -3.92 -4.79 3.48
C ILE A 80 -3.34 -4.62 2.07
N TYR A 81 -4.18 -4.21 1.13
CA TYR A 81 -3.81 -3.86 -0.25
C TYR A 81 -4.08 -2.38 -0.47
N PRO A 82 -3.12 -1.50 -0.15
CA PRO A 82 -3.28 -0.06 -0.36
C PRO A 82 -3.52 0.31 -1.83
N LEU A 83 -3.99 1.53 -2.07
CA LEU A 83 -4.14 2.08 -3.42
C LEU A 83 -2.82 1.96 -4.20
N GLY A 84 -2.92 1.67 -5.50
CA GLY A 84 -1.75 1.48 -6.37
C GLY A 84 -1.11 0.09 -6.27
N THR A 85 -1.52 -0.79 -5.35
CA THR A 85 -1.00 -2.16 -5.28
C THR A 85 -1.41 -2.95 -6.51
N LEU A 86 -0.43 -3.50 -7.25
CA LEU A 86 -0.68 -4.46 -8.32
C LEU A 86 -0.96 -5.84 -7.71
N VAL A 87 -2.07 -6.44 -8.11
CA VAL A 87 -2.53 -7.73 -7.59
C VAL A 87 -2.89 -8.69 -8.72
N ARG A 88 -2.67 -9.98 -8.46
CA ARG A 88 -3.18 -11.09 -9.28
C ARG A 88 -4.49 -11.59 -8.69
N LEU A 89 -5.48 -11.73 -9.54
CA LEU A 89 -6.79 -12.29 -9.21
C LEU A 89 -6.85 -13.79 -9.48
N GLN A 90 -7.83 -14.46 -8.87
CA GLN A 90 -8.05 -15.91 -9.05
C GLN A 90 -8.33 -16.27 -10.52
N SER A 91 -8.96 -15.39 -11.28
CA SER A 91 -9.23 -15.58 -12.72
C SER A 91 -8.01 -15.42 -13.63
N GLU A 92 -6.79 -15.36 -13.06
CA GLU A 92 -5.53 -15.13 -13.81
C GLU A 92 -5.52 -13.80 -14.56
N ARG A 93 -6.00 -12.74 -13.90
CA ARG A 93 -5.93 -11.36 -14.39
C ARG A 93 -5.11 -10.51 -13.43
N LEU A 94 -4.41 -9.51 -13.97
CA LEU A 94 -3.78 -8.48 -13.16
C LEU A 94 -4.73 -7.30 -13.01
N ALA A 95 -4.71 -6.73 -11.83
CA ALA A 95 -5.50 -5.57 -11.48
C ALA A 95 -4.71 -4.65 -10.55
N VAL A 96 -5.02 -3.37 -10.55
CA VAL A 96 -4.50 -2.41 -9.58
C VAL A 96 -5.60 -2.03 -8.60
N VAL A 97 -5.24 -1.87 -7.33
CA VAL A 97 -6.17 -1.43 -6.28
C VAL A 97 -6.47 0.05 -6.49
N VAL A 98 -7.76 0.38 -6.66
CA VAL A 98 -8.25 1.74 -6.89
C VAL A 98 -9.15 2.27 -5.77
N GLY A 99 -9.49 1.44 -4.80
CA GLY A 99 -10.32 1.86 -3.68
C GLY A 99 -10.38 0.84 -2.56
N GLN A 100 -10.79 1.34 -1.39
CA GLN A 100 -11.14 0.54 -0.22
C GLN A 100 -12.61 0.83 0.11
N ALA A 101 -13.41 -0.21 0.28
CA ALA A 101 -14.80 0.00 0.70
C ALA A 101 -14.84 0.25 2.21
N ALA A 102 -15.28 1.42 2.63
CA ALA A 102 -15.44 1.77 4.03
C ALA A 102 -16.32 0.74 4.76
N GLY A 103 -15.83 0.24 5.91
CA GLY A 103 -16.56 -0.74 6.74
C GLY A 103 -16.57 -2.17 6.22
N LYS A 104 -15.92 -2.48 5.10
CA LYS A 104 -15.79 -3.82 4.53
C LYS A 104 -14.46 -4.49 4.93
N THR A 105 -14.28 -5.74 4.53
CA THR A 105 -13.08 -6.53 4.84
C THR A 105 -11.83 -5.91 4.21
N LEU A 106 -10.74 -5.84 4.97
CA LEU A 106 -9.45 -5.30 4.53
C LEU A 106 -8.81 -6.10 3.37
N THR A 107 -9.32 -7.31 3.11
CA THR A 107 -8.80 -8.24 2.10
C THR A 107 -9.53 -8.17 0.76
N SER A 108 -10.62 -7.39 0.66
CA SER A 108 -11.48 -7.32 -0.53
C SER A 108 -11.59 -5.87 -1.04
N PRO A 109 -10.51 -5.32 -1.62
CA PRO A 109 -10.48 -3.96 -2.15
C PRO A 109 -11.32 -3.85 -3.44
N THR A 110 -11.56 -2.61 -3.87
CA THR A 110 -12.00 -2.32 -5.24
C THR A 110 -10.77 -2.29 -6.15
N VAL A 111 -10.81 -3.01 -7.25
CA VAL A 111 -9.69 -3.16 -8.18
C VAL A 111 -10.06 -2.79 -9.59
N ARG A 112 -9.12 -2.27 -10.37
CA ARG A 112 -9.25 -2.07 -11.82
C ARG A 112 -8.43 -3.14 -12.52
N VAL A 113 -9.11 -4.06 -13.19
CA VAL A 113 -8.51 -5.11 -14.00
C VAL A 113 -8.13 -4.53 -15.35
N PHE A 114 -6.95 -4.84 -15.87
CA PHE A 114 -6.43 -4.29 -17.13
C PHE A 114 -5.57 -5.24 -17.95
N PHE A 115 -5.21 -6.41 -17.41
CA PHE A 115 -4.33 -7.35 -18.09
C PHE A 115 -4.79 -8.80 -17.87
N SER A 116 -4.74 -9.62 -18.93
CA SER A 116 -4.99 -11.06 -18.87
C SER A 116 -3.68 -11.82 -18.90
N ILE A 117 -3.38 -12.55 -17.82
CA ILE A 117 -2.18 -13.38 -17.73
C ILE A 117 -2.24 -14.51 -18.76
N ARG A 118 -3.42 -15.13 -18.93
CA ARG A 118 -3.62 -16.23 -19.89
C ARG A 118 -3.41 -15.80 -21.34
N ALA A 119 -3.85 -14.59 -21.70
CA ALA A 119 -3.67 -14.06 -23.04
C ALA A 119 -2.32 -13.34 -23.23
N GLY A 120 -1.61 -13.00 -22.14
CA GLY A 120 -0.37 -12.24 -22.18
C GLY A 120 -0.52 -10.80 -22.70
N THR A 121 -1.74 -10.20 -22.59
CA THR A 121 -2.03 -8.91 -23.20
C THR A 121 -2.91 -8.03 -22.32
N CYS A 122 -2.86 -6.71 -22.56
CA CYS A 122 -3.79 -5.76 -21.96
C CYS A 122 -5.21 -6.02 -22.47
N ILE A 123 -6.18 -5.82 -21.59
CA ILE A 123 -7.61 -5.91 -21.87
C ILE A 123 -8.28 -4.58 -21.52
N ALA A 124 -9.50 -4.38 -22.02
CA ALA A 124 -10.28 -3.20 -21.68
C ALA A 124 -10.40 -3.07 -20.14
N PRO A 125 -9.98 -1.93 -19.55
CA PRO A 125 -10.01 -1.78 -18.10
C PRO A 125 -11.43 -1.87 -17.56
N CYS A 126 -11.64 -2.66 -16.50
CA CYS A 126 -12.91 -2.73 -15.79
C CYS A 126 -12.68 -2.68 -14.27
N VAL A 127 -13.62 -2.04 -13.56
CA VAL A 127 -13.58 -1.91 -12.11
C VAL A 127 -14.43 -3.00 -11.48
N ILE A 128 -13.88 -3.69 -10.49
CA ILE A 128 -14.55 -4.76 -9.74
C ILE A 128 -14.45 -4.43 -8.25
N ASP A 129 -15.58 -4.35 -7.55
CA ASP A 129 -15.62 -4.35 -6.08
C ASP A 129 -15.57 -5.80 -5.59
N LEU A 130 -14.42 -6.21 -5.05
CA LEU A 130 -14.23 -7.59 -4.54
C LEU A 130 -15.06 -7.87 -3.28
N ALA A 131 -15.60 -6.83 -2.63
CA ALA A 131 -16.47 -6.97 -1.48
C ALA A 131 -17.97 -6.96 -1.88
N ALA A 132 -18.30 -6.84 -3.16
CA ALA A 132 -19.69 -6.85 -3.62
C ALA A 132 -20.34 -8.21 -3.38
N PRO A 133 -21.63 -8.25 -2.98
CA PRO A 133 -22.37 -9.49 -2.83
C PRO A 133 -22.36 -10.30 -4.15
N GLY A 134 -21.98 -11.58 -4.06
CA GLY A 134 -21.90 -12.46 -5.23
C GLY A 134 -20.58 -12.38 -6.02
N CYS A 135 -19.66 -11.51 -5.66
CA CYS A 135 -18.34 -11.47 -6.29
C CYS A 135 -17.54 -12.73 -5.90
N GLN A 136 -17.13 -13.51 -6.90
CA GLN A 136 -16.32 -14.73 -6.70
C GLN A 136 -14.83 -14.46 -6.86
N GLU A 137 -14.45 -13.27 -7.30
CA GLU A 137 -13.06 -12.86 -7.45
C GLU A 137 -12.40 -12.58 -6.11
N ARG A 138 -11.12 -12.92 -6.02
CA ARG A 138 -10.29 -12.61 -4.86
C ARG A 138 -8.84 -12.36 -5.28
N VAL A 139 -8.12 -11.62 -4.44
CA VAL A 139 -6.68 -11.43 -4.58
C VAL A 139 -5.98 -12.73 -4.17
N VAL A 140 -5.10 -13.21 -5.05
CA VAL A 140 -4.26 -14.40 -4.81
C VAL A 140 -2.86 -13.99 -4.34
N SER A 141 -2.28 -12.97 -4.97
CA SER A 141 -0.94 -12.46 -4.65
C SER A 141 -0.82 -10.98 -4.99
N THR A 142 0.17 -10.33 -4.38
CA THR A 142 0.70 -9.06 -4.86
C THR A 142 1.75 -9.35 -5.93
N GLU A 143 1.83 -8.48 -6.93
CA GLU A 143 2.77 -8.63 -8.05
C GLU A 143 3.61 -7.37 -8.20
N SER A 144 4.77 -7.49 -8.86
CA SER A 144 5.55 -6.33 -9.29
C SER A 144 5.34 -6.05 -10.78
N ALA A 145 5.26 -4.78 -11.16
CA ALA A 145 5.09 -4.38 -12.56
C ALA A 145 6.28 -4.84 -13.43
N GLU A 146 7.48 -4.82 -12.86
CA GLU A 146 8.72 -5.24 -13.53
C GLU A 146 8.67 -6.70 -13.99
N ARG A 147 8.14 -7.60 -13.13
CA ARG A 147 8.00 -9.03 -13.44
C ARG A 147 7.16 -9.28 -14.69
N TRP A 148 6.22 -8.40 -14.95
CA TRP A 148 5.28 -8.51 -16.07
C TRP A 148 5.66 -7.60 -17.25
N GLY A 149 6.78 -6.88 -17.18
CA GLY A 149 7.19 -5.92 -18.20
C GLY A 149 6.18 -4.78 -18.38
N LEU A 150 5.39 -4.48 -17.36
CA LEU A 150 4.36 -3.46 -17.41
C LEU A 150 4.98 -2.10 -17.10
N LEU A 151 4.94 -1.21 -18.09
CA LEU A 151 5.32 0.19 -17.92
C LEU A 151 4.07 0.99 -17.52
N ASP A 152 4.26 1.96 -16.64
CA ASP A 152 3.24 2.96 -16.30
C ASP A 152 1.91 2.38 -15.77
N VAL A 153 2.02 1.49 -14.76
CA VAL A 153 0.84 0.92 -14.06
C VAL A 153 0.07 2.01 -13.31
N ASP A 154 0.73 3.11 -12.95
CA ASP A 154 0.19 4.22 -12.18
C ASP A 154 -1.01 4.89 -12.88
N ARG A 155 -1.04 4.91 -14.19
CA ARG A 155 -2.18 5.43 -14.98
C ARG A 155 -3.52 4.74 -14.67
N TYR A 156 -3.50 3.52 -14.19
CA TYR A 156 -4.71 2.76 -13.89
C TYR A 156 -5.33 3.10 -12.54
N TRP A 157 -4.58 3.72 -11.63
CA TRP A 157 -5.12 4.11 -10.32
C TRP A 157 -5.14 5.63 -10.10
N ALA A 158 -4.28 6.39 -10.76
CA ALA A 158 -4.16 7.86 -10.60
C ALA A 158 -5.29 8.66 -11.27
N GLY A 159 -6.28 8.01 -11.91
CA GLY A 159 -7.51 8.68 -12.36
C GLY A 159 -7.48 9.26 -13.77
N GLU A 160 -6.45 9.06 -14.57
CA GLU A 160 -6.51 9.41 -15.99
C GLU A 160 -7.35 8.38 -16.77
N PRO A 161 -8.34 8.82 -17.56
CA PRO A 161 -9.06 7.91 -18.46
C PRO A 161 -8.08 7.35 -19.48
N ALA A 162 -8.17 6.04 -19.73
CA ALA A 162 -7.44 5.42 -20.83
C ALA A 162 -7.75 6.22 -22.12
N VAL A 163 -6.75 6.89 -22.66
CA VAL A 163 -6.86 7.46 -24.01
C VAL A 163 -7.01 6.27 -24.95
N ALA A 164 -8.13 6.26 -25.67
CA ALA A 164 -8.48 5.23 -26.65
C ALA A 164 -7.53 5.26 -27.85
#